data_05c4fa227d0365dd0efc50d3b6fc8400
#
_entry.id   05c4fa227d0365dd0efc50d3b6fc8400
#
_cell.length_a   1.000
_cell.length_b   1.000
_cell.length_c   1.000
_cell.angle_alpha   90.00
_cell.angle_beta   90.00
_cell.angle_gamma   90.00
#
_symmetry.space_group_name_H-M   'P 1'
#
loop_
_entity.id
_entity.type
_entity.pdbx_description
1 polymer ?
#
loop_
_entity_poly.entity_id
_entity_poly.type
_entity_poly.pdbx_seq_one_letter_code
_entity_poly.pdbx_strand_id
1 'polypeptide(L)'
;MSTADSLRLLPWTTPEGKPCYLSTGSDDSRLSRLADDLEEAQLDSGEQVLAGARAVLSDPKAGERAVRFALTRATECLADLLRIAVSRGERIPRREP
;
A
#
# COMPACT_ATOMS: atom_id res chain seq x y z
N MET A 1 -9.29 27.38 -12.84
CA MET A 1 -9.43 26.99 -12.25
C MET A 1 -8.87 25.99 -11.94
N SER A 2 -8.52 25.68 -11.46
CA SER A 2 -7.89 24.86 -11.26
C SER A 2 -8.09 23.96 -10.74
N THR A 3 -8.16 23.35 -10.68
CA THR A 3 -8.40 22.54 -10.32
C THR A 3 -7.83 21.82 -9.79
N ALA A 4 -7.58 21.81 -9.71
CA ALA A 4 -6.91 21.16 -9.57
C ALA A 4 -6.22 20.76 -8.62
N ASP A 5 -6.40 20.89 -7.73
CA ASP A 5 -5.74 20.49 -6.80
C ASP A 5 -6.01 19.17 -6.46
N SER A 6 -5.69 18.20 -7.18
CA SER A 6 -5.76 16.87 -6.79
C SER A 6 -4.70 16.55 -5.81
N LEU A 7 -4.99 15.72 -4.86
CA LEU A 7 -4.03 15.21 -3.90
C LEU A 7 -3.77 13.75 -4.17
N ARG A 8 -2.54 13.36 -4.08
CA ARG A 8 -2.16 11.95 -4.20
C ARG A 8 -1.92 11.39 -2.81
N LEU A 9 -2.63 10.34 -2.45
CA LEU A 9 -2.37 9.65 -1.20
C LEU A 9 -1.04 8.92 -1.31
N LEU A 10 -0.14 9.19 -0.37
CA LEU A 10 1.19 8.63 -0.39
C LEU A 10 1.22 7.26 0.28
N PRO A 11 2.21 6.42 -0.06
CA PRO A 11 2.29 5.07 0.50
C PRO A 11 2.91 5.02 1.90
N TRP A 12 3.00 6.13 2.57
CA TRP A 12 3.47 6.17 3.95
C TRP A 12 2.52 7.01 4.79
N THR A 13 2.67 6.89 6.10
CA THR A 13 1.84 7.63 7.05
C THR A 13 2.72 8.41 8.00
N THR A 14 2.09 9.29 8.77
CA THR A 14 2.80 9.94 9.87
C THR A 14 3.08 8.91 10.96
N PRO A 15 3.95 9.26 11.95
CA PRO A 15 4.17 8.34 13.06
C PRO A 15 2.91 7.97 13.81
N GLU A 16 1.90 8.84 13.78
CA GLU A 16 0.62 8.55 14.43
C GLU A 16 -0.32 7.74 13.55
N GLY A 17 0.12 7.34 12.36
CA GLY A 17 -0.69 6.53 11.48
C GLY A 17 -1.64 7.30 10.60
N LYS A 18 -1.48 8.60 10.50
CA LYS A 18 -2.36 9.42 9.68
C LYS A 18 -1.88 9.45 8.24
N PRO A 19 -2.79 9.57 7.28
CA PRO A 19 -2.39 9.59 5.88
C PRO A 19 -1.62 10.84 5.51
N CYS A 20 -0.73 10.69 4.53
CA CYS A 20 0.03 11.78 3.98
C CYS A 20 -0.37 11.96 2.52
N TYR A 21 -0.43 13.21 2.09
CA TYR A 21 -0.84 13.52 0.73
C TYR A 21 0.19 14.43 0.07
N LEU A 22 0.30 14.27 -1.24
CA LEU A 22 1.15 15.11 -2.06
C LEU A 22 0.26 15.87 -3.02
N SER A 23 0.46 17.18 -3.11
CA SER A 23 -0.28 17.98 -4.07
C SER A 23 0.27 17.71 -5.46
N THR A 24 -0.58 17.31 -6.37
CA THR A 24 -0.15 17.01 -7.72
C THR A 24 0.04 18.25 -8.55
N GLY A 25 -0.36 19.40 -8.03
CA GLY A 25 -0.07 20.64 -8.71
C GLY A 25 1.34 21.13 -8.46
N SER A 26 2.03 20.56 -7.47
CA SER A 26 3.38 20.97 -7.22
C SER A 26 4.31 20.19 -8.11
N ASP A 27 5.48 20.73 -8.29
CA ASP A 27 6.43 20.15 -9.20
C ASP A 27 7.40 19.26 -8.49
N ASP A 28 6.97 18.46 -7.55
CA ASP A 28 7.86 17.64 -6.79
C ASP A 28 7.92 16.25 -7.37
N SER A 29 8.58 16.10 -8.49
CA SER A 29 8.70 14.81 -9.13
C SER A 29 9.56 13.85 -8.35
N ARG A 30 10.40 14.36 -7.46
CA ARG A 30 11.21 13.52 -6.63
C ARG A 30 10.38 12.72 -5.64
N LEU A 31 9.47 13.39 -4.93
CA LEU A 31 8.59 12.73 -3.99
C LEU A 31 7.64 11.77 -4.72
N SER A 32 7.20 12.18 -5.89
CA SER A 32 6.34 11.32 -6.69
C SER A 32 7.05 10.03 -7.08
N ARG A 33 8.30 10.13 -7.49
CA ARG A 33 9.08 8.97 -7.85
C ARG A 33 9.34 8.07 -6.67
N LEU A 34 9.67 8.69 -5.52
CA LEU A 34 9.87 7.93 -4.30
C LEU A 34 8.60 7.16 -3.93
N ALA A 35 7.44 7.82 -4.08
CA ALA A 35 6.18 7.17 -3.79
C ALA A 35 5.95 5.99 -4.73
N ASP A 36 6.23 6.17 -6.03
CA ASP A 36 6.08 5.10 -6.99
C ASP A 36 6.97 3.90 -6.64
N ASP A 37 8.22 4.18 -6.29
CA ASP A 37 9.16 3.12 -5.96
C ASP A 37 8.73 2.38 -4.70
N LEU A 38 8.25 3.09 -3.71
CA LEU A 38 7.80 2.45 -2.49
C LEU A 38 6.54 1.61 -2.72
N GLU A 39 5.61 2.12 -3.54
CA GLU A 39 4.42 1.33 -3.87
C GLU A 39 4.82 0.02 -4.54
N GLU A 40 5.78 0.08 -5.45
CA GLU A 40 6.24 -1.11 -6.13
C GLU A 40 6.86 -2.09 -5.15
N ALA A 41 7.69 -1.58 -4.24
CA ALA A 41 8.30 -2.44 -3.23
C ALA A 41 7.24 -3.05 -2.31
N GLN A 42 6.19 -2.32 -1.99
CA GLN A 42 5.11 -2.84 -1.17
C GLN A 42 4.33 -3.93 -1.88
N LEU A 43 4.13 -3.77 -3.20
CA LEU A 43 3.47 -4.81 -3.97
C LEU A 43 4.32 -6.09 -4.02
N ASP A 44 5.62 -5.93 -4.21
CA ASP A 44 6.51 -7.09 -4.21
C ASP A 44 6.51 -7.79 -2.87
N SER A 45 6.55 -7.02 -1.78
CA SER A 45 6.48 -7.60 -0.44
C SER A 45 5.16 -8.33 -0.24
N GLY A 46 4.08 -7.77 -0.75
CA GLY A 46 2.78 -8.40 -0.65
C GLY A 46 2.75 -9.77 -1.30
N GLU A 47 3.39 -9.90 -2.47
CA GLU A 47 3.46 -11.18 -3.14
C GLU A 47 4.24 -12.19 -2.33
N GLN A 48 5.37 -11.77 -1.76
CA GLN A 48 6.18 -12.66 -0.94
C GLN A 48 5.45 -13.09 0.33
N VAL A 49 4.76 -12.15 0.97
CA VAL A 49 4.02 -12.45 2.18
C VAL A 49 2.86 -13.38 1.88
N LEU A 50 2.19 -13.18 0.74
CA LEU A 50 1.11 -14.06 0.34
C LEU A 50 1.61 -15.49 0.17
N ALA A 51 2.74 -15.67 -0.51
CA ALA A 51 3.31 -16.99 -0.70
C ALA A 51 3.69 -17.63 0.64
N GLY A 52 4.29 -16.86 1.53
CA GLY A 52 4.66 -17.36 2.85
C GLY A 52 3.46 -17.74 3.70
N ALA A 53 2.41 -16.92 3.64
CA ALA A 53 1.20 -17.22 4.39
C ALA A 53 0.52 -18.48 3.87
N ARG A 54 0.49 -18.65 2.56
CA ARG A 54 -0.07 -19.86 1.97
C ARG A 54 0.71 -21.10 2.37
N ALA A 55 2.03 -20.98 2.47
CA ALA A 55 2.86 -22.10 2.91
C ALA A 55 2.53 -22.47 4.34
N VAL A 56 2.33 -21.48 5.21
CA VAL A 56 1.97 -21.76 6.61
C VAL A 56 0.59 -22.43 6.67
N LEU A 57 -0.34 -21.94 5.89
CA LEU A 57 -1.69 -22.52 5.87
C LEU A 57 -1.67 -23.97 5.38
N SER A 58 -0.75 -24.31 4.49
CA SER A 58 -0.66 -25.65 3.95
C SER A 58 0.10 -26.61 4.84
N ASP A 59 0.74 -26.13 5.87
CA ASP A 59 1.57 -26.95 6.74
C ASP A 59 0.77 -27.34 7.98
N PRO A 60 0.31 -28.59 8.08
CA PRO A 60 -0.49 -28.98 9.23
C PRO A 60 0.29 -28.96 10.54
N LYS A 61 1.62 -28.85 10.46
CA LYS A 61 2.44 -28.80 11.65
C LYS A 61 2.82 -27.38 12.05
N ALA A 62 2.37 -26.40 11.32
CA ALA A 62 2.68 -25.01 11.66
C ALA A 62 2.08 -24.67 13.01
N GLY A 63 2.90 -24.17 13.90
CA GLY A 63 2.45 -23.84 15.25
C GLY A 63 1.97 -22.41 15.34
N GLU A 64 1.59 -22.05 16.55
CA GLU A 64 1.01 -20.74 16.80
C GLU A 64 1.96 -19.60 16.43
N ARG A 65 3.25 -19.77 16.71
CA ARG A 65 4.23 -18.72 16.41
C ARG A 65 4.28 -18.44 14.90
N ALA A 66 4.33 -19.49 14.10
CA ALA A 66 4.39 -19.33 12.65
C ALA A 66 3.12 -18.67 12.11
N VAL A 67 1.97 -19.11 12.63
CA VAL A 67 0.69 -18.55 12.20
C VAL A 67 0.58 -17.09 12.60
N ARG A 68 0.99 -16.77 13.83
CA ARG A 68 0.92 -15.38 14.29
C ARG A 68 1.86 -14.49 13.49
N PHE A 69 3.06 -14.98 13.17
CA PHE A 69 3.98 -14.21 12.36
C PHE A 69 3.41 -13.97 10.96
N ALA A 70 2.86 -15.01 10.35
CA ALA A 70 2.28 -14.88 9.03
C ALA A 70 1.13 -13.89 9.03
N LEU A 71 0.28 -13.95 10.05
CA LEU A 71 -0.85 -13.03 10.15
C LEU A 71 -0.39 -11.61 10.36
N THR A 72 0.64 -11.42 11.17
CA THR A 72 1.20 -10.08 11.40
C THR A 72 1.70 -9.47 10.09
N ARG A 73 2.48 -10.26 9.34
CA ARG A 73 3.00 -9.77 8.07
C ARG A 73 1.87 -9.50 7.08
N ALA A 74 0.89 -10.39 7.04
CA ALA A 74 -0.24 -10.22 6.13
C ALA A 74 -1.03 -8.95 6.47
N THR A 75 -1.21 -8.68 7.76
CA THR A 75 -1.92 -7.49 8.20
C THR A 75 -1.18 -6.23 7.76
N GLU A 76 0.14 -6.21 7.95
CA GLU A 76 0.94 -5.06 7.54
C GLU A 76 0.87 -4.84 6.03
N CYS A 77 1.01 -5.92 5.28
CA CYS A 77 0.97 -5.80 3.83
C CYS A 77 -0.41 -5.41 3.33
N LEU A 78 -1.45 -5.95 3.95
CA LEU A 78 -2.81 -5.60 3.53
C LEU A 78 -3.08 -4.11 3.75
N ALA A 79 -2.61 -3.57 4.87
CA ALA A 79 -2.77 -2.14 5.12
C ALA A 79 -2.06 -1.32 4.04
N ASP A 80 -0.84 -1.72 3.67
CA ASP A 80 -0.10 -1.02 2.62
C ASP A 80 -0.82 -1.11 1.28
N LEU A 81 -1.30 -2.30 0.93
CA LEU A 81 -1.93 -2.51 -0.37
C LEU A 81 -3.27 -1.80 -0.47
N LEU A 82 -4.00 -1.73 0.64
CA LEU A 82 -5.25 -0.96 0.64
C LEU A 82 -4.98 0.51 0.38
N ARG A 83 -3.90 1.03 0.94
CA ARG A 83 -3.53 2.43 0.71
C ARG A 83 -3.19 2.65 -0.75
N ILE A 84 -2.47 1.73 -1.36
CA ILE A 84 -2.15 1.82 -2.78
C ILE A 84 -3.42 1.78 -3.62
N ALA A 85 -4.33 0.86 -3.28
CA ALA A 85 -5.56 0.72 -4.04
C ALA A 85 -6.39 1.99 -3.98
N VAL A 86 -6.52 2.57 -2.78
CA VAL A 86 -7.26 3.82 -2.62
C VAL A 86 -6.60 4.93 -3.44
N SER A 87 -5.27 5.02 -3.34
CA SER A 87 -4.53 6.05 -4.05
C SER A 87 -4.73 5.95 -5.55
N ARG A 88 -4.64 4.73 -6.08
CA ARG A 88 -4.78 4.53 -7.53
C ARG A 88 -6.22 4.74 -7.99
N GLY A 89 -7.17 4.35 -7.17
CA GLY A 89 -8.57 4.58 -7.49
C GLY A 89 -8.89 6.06 -7.57
N GLU A 90 -8.30 6.85 -6.69
CA GLU A 90 -8.52 8.29 -6.71
C GLU A 90 -7.88 8.96 -7.92
N ARG A 91 -6.87 8.34 -8.48
CA ARG A 91 -6.17 8.91 -9.64
C ARG A 91 -6.81 8.52 -10.97
N ILE A 92 -7.73 7.58 -10.96
CA ILE A 92 -8.39 7.15 -12.18
C ILE A 92 -9.70 7.90 -12.30
N PRO A 93 -9.95 8.56 -13.44
CA PRO A 93 -11.21 9.28 -13.60
C PRO A 93 -12.39 8.33 -13.46
N ARG A 94 -13.41 8.79 -12.73
CA ARG A 94 -14.55 7.95 -12.49
C ARG A 94 -15.39 7.87 -13.72
N ARG A 95 -15.80 6.66 -14.08
CA ARG A 95 -16.65 6.51 -15.18
C ARG A 95 -18.02 6.56 -14.71
N GLU A 96 -18.80 7.43 -15.24
CA GLU A 96 -20.19 7.49 -14.87
C GLU A 96 -20.96 6.44 -15.59
N PRO A 97 -21.90 5.80 -14.95
CA PRO A 97 -22.75 4.80 -15.63
C PRO A 97 -23.67 5.47 -16.63
#